data_576c3943111fc81fac7a3c112685cb66
#
_entry.id   576c3943111fc81fac7a3c112685cb66
#
_cell.length_a   1.000
_cell.length_b   1.000
_cell.length_c   1.000
_cell.angle_alpha   90.00
_cell.angle_beta   90.00
_cell.angle_gamma   90.00
#
_symmetry.space_group_name_H-M   'P 1'
#
loop_
_entity.id
_entity.type
_entity.pdbx_description
1 polymer ?
#
loop_
_entity_poly.entity_id
_entity_poly.type
_entity_poly.pdbx_seq_one_letter_code
_entity_poly.pdbx_strand_id
1 'polypeptide(L)'
;MAKGIMYIDGQRVPFDGEKNVLAVIRKAGIDMPTFCYYSDLSVYGACRMCMVEDEKGKIDASCSMEPKDGLRIRTNTARLKHRRMILELLLASHCRDCTTCEKNGSCTLQRLALQFGVRRVRFQDTRPHYDIDDSSPAVVRDPNKCILCG
;
A
#
# COMPACT_ATOMS: atom_id res chain seq x y z
N MET A 1 19.13 16.35 9.54
CA MET A 1 17.98 15.91 8.71
C MET A 1 18.13 16.55 7.34
N ALA A 2 17.85 15.81 6.28
CA ALA A 2 18.02 16.31 4.92
C ALA A 2 16.95 17.35 4.59
N LYS A 3 17.37 18.45 3.95
CA LYS A 3 16.48 19.48 3.39
C LYS A 3 16.72 19.58 1.91
N GLY A 4 15.68 19.87 1.15
CA GLY A 4 15.81 20.01 -0.30
C GLY A 4 14.47 20.14 -0.99
N ILE A 5 14.51 19.97 -2.30
CA ILE A 5 13.35 20.05 -3.16
C ILE A 5 13.28 18.77 -3.99
N MET A 6 12.13 18.12 -3.97
CA MET A 6 11.82 17.02 -4.86
C MET A 6 10.81 17.45 -5.92
N TYR A 7 10.75 16.70 -7.01
CA TYR A 7 9.73 16.88 -8.04
C TYR A 7 8.85 15.63 -8.10
N ILE A 8 7.57 15.79 -7.78
CA ILE A 8 6.59 14.72 -7.72
C ILE A 8 5.53 15.00 -8.79
N ASP A 9 5.42 14.12 -9.79
CA ASP A 9 4.51 14.30 -10.95
C ASP A 9 4.68 15.68 -11.62
N GLY A 10 5.91 16.21 -11.65
CA GLY A 10 6.25 17.52 -12.20
C GLY A 10 6.07 18.70 -11.22
N GLN A 11 5.47 18.49 -10.07
CA GLN A 11 5.30 19.53 -9.06
C GLN A 11 6.54 19.64 -8.16
N ARG A 12 6.94 20.87 -7.85
CA ARG A 12 8.04 21.17 -6.93
C ARG A 12 7.55 21.05 -5.49
N VAL A 13 8.11 20.13 -4.72
CA VAL A 13 7.74 19.85 -3.33
C VAL A 13 8.96 20.00 -2.41
N PRO A 14 8.99 20.99 -1.52
CA PRO A 14 10.04 21.13 -0.54
C PRO A 14 9.89 20.08 0.56
N PHE A 15 11.03 19.56 1.04
CA PHE A 15 11.08 18.67 2.20
C PHE A 15 12.08 19.18 3.24
N ASP A 16 11.81 18.93 4.52
CA ASP A 16 12.63 19.31 5.65
C ASP A 16 12.51 18.27 6.75
N GLY A 17 13.34 17.24 6.66
CA GLY A 17 13.41 16.20 7.68
C GLY A 17 12.37 15.08 7.60
N GLU A 18 11.58 15.00 6.54
CA GLU A 18 10.69 13.86 6.32
C GLU A 18 11.49 12.54 6.26
N LYS A 19 11.01 11.51 6.98
CA LYS A 19 11.69 10.21 7.14
C LYS A 19 11.88 9.46 5.81
N ASN A 20 10.97 9.63 4.87
CA ASN A 20 10.97 8.92 3.60
C ASN A 20 10.20 9.68 2.51
N VAL A 21 10.35 9.23 1.27
CA VAL A 21 9.68 9.82 0.10
C VAL A 21 8.16 9.74 0.21
N LEU A 22 7.60 8.69 0.83
CA LEU A 22 6.16 8.56 1.05
C LEU A 22 5.60 9.72 1.90
N ALA A 23 6.33 10.15 2.93
CA ALA A 23 5.92 11.29 3.76
C ALA A 23 5.88 12.58 2.95
N VAL A 24 6.87 12.80 2.05
CA VAL A 24 6.90 13.96 1.16
C VAL A 24 5.73 13.93 0.16
N ILE A 25 5.41 12.76 -0.41
CA ILE A 25 4.27 12.58 -1.32
C ILE A 25 2.95 12.94 -0.62
N ARG A 26 2.76 12.44 0.61
CA ARG A 26 1.55 12.73 1.40
C ARG A 26 1.45 14.19 1.79
N LYS A 27 2.57 14.83 2.14
CA LYS A 27 2.65 16.30 2.38
C LYS A 27 2.24 17.11 1.16
N ALA A 28 2.53 16.62 -0.04
CA ALA A 28 2.08 17.22 -1.30
C ALA A 28 0.58 17.00 -1.60
N GLY A 29 -0.18 16.37 -0.70
CA GLY A 29 -1.62 16.11 -0.87
C GLY A 29 -1.94 14.91 -1.78
N ILE A 30 -0.95 14.10 -2.15
CA ILE A 30 -1.15 12.93 -3.00
C ILE A 30 -1.52 11.72 -2.13
N ASP A 31 -2.71 11.15 -2.35
CA ASP A 31 -3.16 9.92 -1.67
C ASP A 31 -2.40 8.70 -2.20
N MET A 32 -1.24 8.42 -1.58
CA MET A 32 -0.43 7.26 -1.92
C MET A 32 -0.87 6.05 -1.10
N PRO A 33 -1.38 4.98 -1.73
CA PRO A 33 -1.87 3.80 -1.04
C PRO A 33 -0.76 3.01 -0.36
N THR A 34 -1.06 2.50 0.84
CA THR A 34 -0.19 1.59 1.58
C THR A 34 -1.03 0.58 2.36
N PHE A 35 -0.47 -0.61 2.64
CA PHE A 35 -1.00 -1.54 3.63
C PHE A 35 -0.03 -1.74 4.80
N CYS A 36 1.26 -1.86 4.51
CA CYS A 36 2.30 -2.28 5.46
C CYS A 36 3.13 -1.12 6.04
N TYR A 37 2.70 0.13 5.89
CA TYR A 37 3.43 1.28 6.40
C TYR A 37 2.67 1.99 7.50
N TYR A 38 3.29 2.08 8.67
CA TYR A 38 2.86 2.87 9.82
C TYR A 38 4.05 3.73 10.28
N SER A 39 3.78 5.01 10.59
CA SER A 39 4.83 6.00 10.93
C SER A 39 5.64 5.63 12.17
N ASP A 40 5.04 4.89 13.09
CA ASP A 40 5.58 4.58 14.41
C ASP A 40 6.24 3.19 14.48
N LEU A 41 6.19 2.45 13.37
CA LEU A 41 6.77 1.12 13.26
C LEU A 41 7.93 1.10 12.26
N SER A 42 8.68 0.00 12.28
CA SER A 42 9.72 -0.28 11.31
C SER A 42 9.14 -0.38 9.90
N VAL A 43 9.89 0.09 8.90
CA VAL A 43 9.47 -0.01 7.50
C VAL A 43 9.55 -1.47 7.04
N TYR A 44 8.41 -2.08 6.78
CA TYR A 44 8.32 -3.46 6.31
C TYR A 44 8.50 -3.59 4.79
N GLY A 45 7.91 -2.69 4.00
CA GLY A 45 8.11 -2.60 2.55
C GLY A 45 7.52 -3.73 1.71
N ALA A 46 6.68 -4.61 2.29
CA ALA A 46 6.20 -5.83 1.64
C ALA A 46 5.05 -5.60 0.64
N CYS A 47 4.11 -4.70 0.94
CA CYS A 47 2.86 -4.61 0.17
C CYS A 47 3.01 -4.05 -1.25
N ARG A 48 4.10 -3.35 -1.55
CA ARG A 48 4.40 -2.75 -2.86
C ARG A 48 3.31 -1.83 -3.43
N MET A 49 2.43 -1.30 -2.59
CA MET A 49 1.40 -0.37 -3.03
C MET A 49 1.92 1.06 -3.22
N CYS A 50 2.95 1.46 -2.47
CA CYS A 50 3.52 2.81 -2.50
C CYS A 50 4.65 2.98 -3.53
N MET A 51 4.71 2.15 -4.57
CA MET A 51 5.75 2.22 -5.59
C MET A 51 5.68 3.53 -6.38
N VAL A 52 6.84 4.08 -6.70
CA VAL A 52 7.03 5.25 -7.55
C VAL A 52 8.05 4.94 -8.65
N GLU A 53 8.00 5.68 -9.74
CA GLU A 53 8.93 5.53 -10.86
C GLU A 53 9.82 6.78 -10.97
N ASP A 54 11.13 6.60 -11.04
CA ASP A 54 12.08 7.70 -11.26
C ASP A 54 12.22 8.06 -12.75
N GLU A 55 13.04 9.06 -13.06
CA GLU A 55 13.29 9.49 -14.44
C GLU A 55 13.99 8.44 -15.31
N LYS A 56 14.71 7.51 -14.68
CA LYS A 56 15.41 6.41 -15.35
C LYS A 56 14.52 5.19 -15.57
N GLY A 57 13.25 5.28 -15.14
CA GLY A 57 12.30 4.18 -15.22
C GLY A 57 12.48 3.13 -14.12
N LYS A 58 13.30 3.38 -13.10
CA LYS A 58 13.41 2.49 -11.93
C LYS A 58 12.17 2.64 -11.06
N ILE A 59 11.65 1.51 -10.58
CA ILE A 59 10.49 1.46 -9.70
C ILE A 59 10.94 1.06 -8.30
N ASP A 60 10.68 1.91 -7.32
CA ASP A 60 11.03 1.67 -5.93
C ASP A 60 9.87 2.00 -4.96
N ALA A 61 9.91 1.43 -3.75
CA ALA A 61 8.90 1.67 -2.73
C ALA A 61 9.18 2.99 -2.00
N SER A 62 8.32 3.98 -2.15
CA SER A 62 8.51 5.31 -1.55
C SER A 62 8.60 5.30 -0.01
N CYS A 63 8.02 4.29 0.65
CA CYS A 63 8.11 4.14 2.11
C CYS A 63 9.52 3.81 2.61
N SER A 64 10.36 3.21 1.76
CA SER A 64 11.75 2.84 2.09
C SER A 64 12.81 3.72 1.41
N MET A 65 12.39 4.70 0.60
CA MET A 65 13.29 5.63 -0.07
C MET A 65 13.55 6.86 0.79
N GLU A 66 14.80 7.28 0.89
CA GLU A 66 15.18 8.56 1.50
C GLU A 66 14.91 9.72 0.54
N PRO A 67 14.36 10.85 1.03
CA PRO A 67 14.23 12.07 0.23
C PRO A 67 15.61 12.60 -0.13
N LYS A 68 15.78 13.01 -1.40
CA LYS A 68 17.04 13.60 -1.91
C LYS A 68 16.72 14.85 -2.70
N ASP A 69 17.58 15.87 -2.56
CA ASP A 69 17.45 17.08 -3.34
C ASP A 69 17.58 16.79 -4.84
N GLY A 70 16.70 17.40 -5.62
CA GLY A 70 16.60 17.17 -7.07
C GLY A 70 15.96 15.83 -7.49
N LEU A 71 15.58 14.96 -6.56
CA LEU A 71 14.94 13.68 -6.89
C LEU A 71 13.61 13.92 -7.62
N ARG A 72 13.45 13.29 -8.77
CA ARG A 72 12.23 13.37 -9.59
C ARG A 72 11.55 12.01 -9.67
N ILE A 73 10.27 11.97 -9.31
CA ILE A 73 9.47 10.75 -9.28
C ILE A 73 8.10 10.98 -9.89
N ARG A 74 7.51 9.90 -10.36
CA ARG A 74 6.12 9.83 -10.82
C ARG A 74 5.35 8.83 -9.99
N THR A 75 4.14 9.20 -9.60
CA THR A 75 3.27 8.37 -8.77
C THR A 75 2.22 7.60 -9.57
N ASN A 76 1.97 8.02 -10.82
CA ASN A 76 0.95 7.42 -11.67
C ASN A 76 1.46 7.25 -13.11
N THR A 77 2.06 6.10 -13.39
CA THR A 77 2.51 5.72 -14.74
C THR A 77 1.85 4.41 -15.18
N ALA A 78 1.96 4.10 -16.49
CA ALA A 78 1.45 2.84 -17.01
C ALA A 78 2.09 1.62 -16.33
N ARG A 79 3.36 1.73 -15.93
CA ARG A 79 4.10 0.67 -15.24
C ARG A 79 3.61 0.47 -13.79
N LEU A 80 3.07 1.50 -13.15
CA LEU A 80 2.54 1.44 -11.79
C LEU A 80 1.11 0.85 -11.72
N LYS A 81 0.52 0.45 -12.85
CA LYS A 81 -0.77 -0.27 -12.89
C LYS A 81 -0.71 -1.66 -12.22
N HIS A 82 0.49 -2.17 -11.91
CA HIS A 82 0.66 -3.40 -11.12
C HIS A 82 -0.04 -3.35 -9.75
N ARG A 83 -0.34 -2.17 -9.20
CA ARG A 83 -1.13 -2.02 -7.96
C ARG A 83 -2.47 -2.72 -8.05
N ARG A 84 -3.13 -2.64 -9.20
CA ARG A 84 -4.39 -3.37 -9.44
C ARG A 84 -4.17 -4.88 -9.37
N MET A 85 -3.07 -5.38 -9.94
CA MET A 85 -2.73 -6.81 -9.89
C MET A 85 -2.45 -7.27 -8.46
N ILE A 86 -1.75 -6.48 -7.66
CA ILE A 86 -1.52 -6.77 -6.23
C ILE A 86 -2.85 -6.88 -5.49
N LEU A 87 -3.78 -5.96 -5.73
CA LEU A 87 -5.11 -6.01 -5.11
C LEU A 87 -5.88 -7.26 -5.55
N GLU A 88 -5.83 -7.64 -6.82
CA GLU A 88 -6.45 -8.88 -7.32
C GLU A 88 -5.84 -10.11 -6.66
N LEU A 89 -4.51 -10.17 -6.47
CA LEU A 89 -3.82 -11.27 -5.78
C LEU A 89 -4.21 -11.35 -4.30
N LEU A 90 -4.27 -10.21 -3.61
CA LEU A 90 -4.73 -10.16 -2.22
C LEU A 90 -6.18 -10.66 -2.10
N LEU A 91 -7.05 -10.25 -3.02
CA LEU A 91 -8.44 -10.70 -3.06
C LEU A 91 -8.57 -12.18 -3.46
N ALA A 92 -7.64 -12.72 -4.25
CA ALA A 92 -7.63 -14.15 -4.59
C ALA A 92 -7.35 -15.04 -3.38
N SER A 93 -6.52 -14.57 -2.44
CA SER A 93 -6.18 -15.29 -1.21
C SER A 93 -7.00 -14.88 0.02
N HIS A 94 -7.88 -13.88 -0.10
CA HIS A 94 -8.71 -13.38 1.00
C HIS A 94 -10.10 -14.05 1.01
N CYS A 95 -10.70 -14.22 2.18
CA CYS A 95 -12.00 -14.87 2.34
C CYS A 95 -13.16 -14.23 1.55
N ARG A 96 -13.08 -12.94 1.24
CA ARG A 96 -14.10 -12.15 0.50
C ARG A 96 -15.52 -12.17 1.07
N ASP A 97 -15.67 -12.64 2.29
CA ASP A 97 -16.95 -12.61 3.00
C ASP A 97 -17.18 -11.22 3.62
N CYS A 98 -17.35 -10.23 2.74
CA CYS A 98 -17.42 -8.84 3.14
C CYS A 98 -18.72 -8.50 3.88
N THR A 99 -19.81 -9.18 3.58
CA THR A 99 -21.13 -8.87 4.15
C THR A 99 -21.21 -9.13 5.65
N THR A 100 -20.49 -10.15 6.11
CA THR A 100 -20.41 -10.52 7.54
C THR A 100 -19.16 -10.01 8.23
N CYS A 101 -18.28 -9.31 7.51
CA CYS A 101 -17.02 -8.81 8.04
C CYS A 101 -17.23 -7.52 8.85
N GLU A 102 -16.71 -7.45 10.07
CA GLU A 102 -16.76 -6.26 10.93
C GLU A 102 -16.08 -5.02 10.31
N LYS A 103 -15.14 -5.22 9.36
CA LYS A 103 -14.49 -4.14 8.63
C LYS A 103 -15.27 -3.68 7.40
N ASN A 104 -16.45 -4.24 7.13
CA ASN A 104 -17.25 -3.83 5.98
C ASN A 104 -17.55 -2.31 6.02
N GLY A 105 -17.36 -1.62 4.91
CA GLY A 105 -17.52 -0.16 4.80
C GLY A 105 -16.33 0.67 5.28
N SER A 106 -15.47 0.15 6.16
CA SER A 106 -14.24 0.82 6.64
C SER A 106 -12.95 0.10 6.21
N CYS A 107 -13.06 -0.92 5.36
CA CYS A 107 -11.95 -1.75 4.93
C CYS A 107 -11.09 -1.06 3.87
N THR A 108 -9.80 -0.90 4.14
CA THR A 108 -8.84 -0.31 3.19
C THR A 108 -8.71 -1.15 1.92
N LEU A 109 -8.78 -2.50 2.04
CA LEU A 109 -8.72 -3.39 0.87
C LEU A 109 -9.92 -3.18 -0.05
N GLN A 110 -11.15 -3.08 0.50
CA GLN A 110 -12.36 -2.76 -0.29
C GLN A 110 -12.23 -1.39 -0.96
N ARG A 111 -11.84 -0.36 -0.22
CA ARG A 111 -11.68 1.00 -0.74
C ARG A 111 -10.70 1.06 -1.90
N LEU A 112 -9.52 0.46 -1.73
CA LEU A 112 -8.50 0.44 -2.78
C LEU A 112 -8.91 -0.43 -3.97
N ALA A 113 -9.54 -1.58 -3.75
CA ALA A 113 -10.06 -2.40 -4.83
C ALA A 113 -11.05 -1.63 -5.72
N LEU A 114 -11.96 -0.86 -5.10
CA LEU A 114 -12.89 0.00 -5.81
C LEU A 114 -12.17 1.14 -6.55
N GLN A 115 -11.26 1.84 -5.87
CA GLN A 115 -10.47 2.95 -6.44
C GLN A 115 -9.66 2.53 -7.66
N PHE A 116 -9.06 1.33 -7.64
CA PHE A 116 -8.28 0.78 -8.76
C PHE A 116 -9.13 -0.02 -9.77
N GLY A 117 -10.45 -0.01 -9.64
CA GLY A 117 -11.37 -0.63 -10.57
C GLY A 117 -11.26 -2.16 -10.64
N VAL A 118 -10.97 -2.81 -9.51
CA VAL A 118 -10.95 -4.27 -9.41
C VAL A 118 -12.39 -4.77 -9.31
N ARG A 119 -12.99 -5.10 -10.45
CA ARG A 119 -14.37 -5.62 -10.52
C ARG A 119 -14.43 -7.15 -10.54
N ARG A 120 -13.35 -7.79 -10.94
CA ARG A 120 -13.23 -9.26 -11.07
C ARG A 120 -11.82 -9.67 -10.66
N VAL A 121 -11.73 -10.73 -9.87
CA VAL A 121 -10.48 -11.42 -9.55
C VAL A 121 -10.22 -12.44 -10.64
N ARG A 122 -9.13 -12.28 -11.39
CA ARG A 122 -8.76 -13.14 -12.52
C ARG A 122 -8.00 -14.39 -12.09
N PHE A 123 -7.35 -14.33 -10.94
CA PHE A 123 -6.55 -15.43 -10.40
C PHE A 123 -7.47 -16.49 -9.78
N GLN A 124 -7.04 -17.75 -9.91
CA GLN A 124 -7.74 -18.85 -9.25
C GLN A 124 -7.74 -18.64 -7.74
N ASP A 125 -8.77 -19.15 -7.10
CA ASP A 125 -8.90 -19.13 -5.67
C ASP A 125 -7.79 -20.00 -5.03
N THR A 126 -6.84 -19.33 -4.40
CA THR A 126 -5.72 -19.94 -3.70
C THR A 126 -5.87 -19.82 -2.19
N ARG A 127 -7.09 -19.56 -1.71
CA ARG A 127 -7.35 -19.33 -0.28
C ARG A 127 -7.01 -20.59 0.53
N PRO A 128 -6.00 -20.54 1.39
CA PRO A 128 -5.88 -21.53 2.43
C PRO A 128 -7.05 -21.36 3.39
N HIS A 129 -7.57 -22.45 3.90
CA HIS A 129 -8.54 -22.42 4.98
C HIS A 129 -7.82 -22.64 6.30
N TYR A 130 -8.02 -21.74 7.24
CA TYR A 130 -7.47 -21.80 8.59
C TYR A 130 -8.60 -21.84 9.60
N ASP A 131 -8.40 -22.60 10.67
CA ASP A 131 -9.31 -22.56 11.81
C ASP A 131 -9.22 -21.20 12.52
N ILE A 132 -10.33 -20.78 13.10
CA ILE A 132 -10.36 -19.58 13.93
C ILE A 132 -9.60 -19.87 15.23
N ASP A 133 -8.68 -19.01 15.57
CA ASP A 133 -7.94 -19.07 16.82
C ASP A 133 -8.69 -18.30 17.91
N ASP A 134 -9.33 -19.03 18.79
CA ASP A 134 -10.06 -18.56 19.97
C ASP A 134 -9.40 -19.03 21.27
N SER A 135 -8.14 -19.44 21.22
CA SER A 135 -7.38 -19.94 22.38
C SER A 135 -7.22 -18.92 23.52
N SER A 136 -7.39 -17.62 23.22
CA SER A 136 -7.34 -16.55 24.20
C SER A 136 -8.73 -16.01 24.54
N PRO A 137 -9.08 -15.81 25.82
CA PRO A 137 -10.37 -15.24 26.21
C PRO A 137 -10.50 -13.74 25.82
N ALA A 138 -9.39 -13.08 25.50
CA ALA A 138 -9.36 -11.65 25.21
C ALA A 138 -9.29 -11.33 23.71
N VAL A 139 -8.79 -12.26 22.87
CA VAL A 139 -8.57 -12.03 21.44
C VAL A 139 -8.98 -13.25 20.65
N VAL A 140 -9.90 -13.06 19.71
CA VAL A 140 -10.24 -14.05 18.68
C VAL A 140 -9.61 -13.63 17.38
N ARG A 141 -8.86 -14.52 16.73
CA ARG A 141 -8.19 -14.27 15.47
C ARG A 141 -8.78 -15.15 14.35
N ASP A 142 -9.23 -14.50 13.28
CA ASP A 142 -9.58 -15.18 12.03
C ASP A 142 -8.46 -14.97 10.99
N PRO A 143 -7.55 -15.95 10.80
CA PRO A 143 -6.45 -15.81 9.85
C PRO A 143 -6.91 -15.68 8.39
N ASN A 144 -8.13 -16.14 8.06
CA ASN A 144 -8.69 -16.06 6.69
C ASN A 144 -8.97 -14.61 6.26
N LYS A 145 -9.05 -13.68 7.22
CA LYS A 145 -9.25 -12.25 7.00
C LYS A 145 -7.93 -11.46 7.01
N CYS A 146 -6.80 -12.12 7.19
CA CYS A 146 -5.50 -11.49 7.26
C CYS A 146 -4.91 -11.26 5.87
N ILE A 147 -4.38 -10.07 5.61
CA ILE A 147 -3.67 -9.72 4.36
C ILE A 147 -2.15 -9.73 4.49
N LEU A 148 -1.62 -10.20 5.62
CA LEU A 148 -0.19 -10.31 5.92
C LEU A 148 0.57 -8.98 5.71
N CYS A 149 0.02 -7.88 6.17
CA CYS A 149 0.63 -6.55 5.98
C CYS A 149 1.76 -6.22 6.96
N GLY A 150 1.98 -7.01 7.99
CA GLY A 150 2.99 -6.81 9.02
C GLY A 150 2.53 -6.04 10.25
#